data_692629d520feb18e3414fcf34b19d3a4
#
_entry.id   692629d520feb18e3414fcf34b19d3a4
#
_cell.length_a   1.000
_cell.length_b   1.000
_cell.length_c   1.000
_cell.angle_alpha   90.00
_cell.angle_beta   90.00
_cell.angle_gamma   90.00
#
_symmetry.space_group_name_H-M   'P 1'
#
loop_
_entity.id
_entity.type
_entity.pdbx_description
1 polymer ?
#
loop_
_entity_poly.entity_id
_entity_poly.type
_entity_poly.pdbx_seq_one_letter_code
_entity_poly.pdbx_strand_id
1 'polypeptide(L)'
;FCIVYTYCMAKLTTHVLDVYSGKPGKNIKVELFFLNGKDREIINSLVLNTDGRSEKPLAEEDKFKLGKYELVFYIGDYFKEIIKNEKQPFLDDVVVRFNISNNKENYHVPLLVSPWSYSTYRGS
;
A
#
# COMPACT_ATOMS: atom_id res chain seq x y z
N PHE A 1 -20.39 -10.40 -15.28
CA PHE A 1 -20.02 -11.48 -16.20
C PHE A 1 -18.79 -11.14 -17.00
N CYS A 2 -17.79 -11.95 -16.93
CA CYS A 2 -16.48 -11.68 -17.52
C CYS A 2 -16.29 -12.51 -18.79
N ILE A 3 -16.68 -11.95 -19.91
CA ILE A 3 -16.44 -12.57 -21.19
C ILE A 3 -15.00 -12.37 -21.63
N VAL A 4 -14.52 -11.15 -21.41
CA VAL A 4 -13.15 -10.80 -21.76
C VAL A 4 -12.33 -10.84 -20.49
N TYR A 5 -11.43 -11.80 -20.41
CA TYR A 5 -10.67 -12.05 -19.18
C TYR A 5 -9.91 -10.85 -18.69
N THR A 6 -9.37 -10.03 -19.58
CA THR A 6 -8.62 -8.84 -19.20
C THR A 6 -9.45 -7.87 -18.37
N TYR A 7 -10.76 -7.80 -18.60
CA TYR A 7 -11.64 -6.90 -17.86
C TYR A 7 -12.02 -7.46 -16.49
N CYS A 8 -11.76 -8.75 -16.27
CA CYS A 8 -12.12 -9.41 -15.03
C CYS A 8 -10.92 -9.69 -14.16
N MET A 9 -9.75 -9.21 -14.56
CA MET A 9 -8.56 -9.44 -13.78
C MET A 9 -8.58 -8.61 -12.52
N ALA A 10 -8.38 -9.29 -11.41
CA ALA A 10 -8.34 -8.67 -10.11
C ALA A 10 -7.05 -7.89 -9.92
N LYS A 11 -7.09 -6.93 -9.01
CA LYS A 11 -5.99 -6.00 -8.79
C LYS A 11 -5.79 -5.77 -7.31
N LEU A 12 -4.56 -5.43 -6.97
CA LEU A 12 -4.20 -4.95 -5.64
C LEU A 12 -3.95 -3.46 -5.73
N THR A 13 -4.66 -2.71 -4.90
CA THR A 13 -4.56 -1.25 -4.87
C THR A 13 -4.37 -0.75 -3.45
N THR A 14 -3.94 0.50 -3.32
CA THR A 14 -3.75 1.14 -2.04
C THR A 14 -4.15 2.62 -2.10
N HIS A 15 -4.37 3.19 -0.93
CA HIS A 15 -4.70 4.59 -0.77
C HIS A 15 -4.27 5.00 0.63
N VAL A 16 -3.59 6.12 0.76
CA VAL A 16 -3.16 6.62 2.06
C VAL A 16 -3.89 7.91 2.38
N LEU A 17 -4.48 7.95 3.55
CA LEU A 17 -5.08 9.16 4.11
C LEU A 17 -4.26 9.60 5.31
N ASP A 18 -3.76 10.82 5.25
CA ASP A 18 -3.07 11.47 6.36
C ASP A 18 -4.14 12.08 7.25
N VAL A 19 -4.45 11.38 8.35
CA VAL A 19 -5.51 11.83 9.27
C VAL A 19 -5.03 12.95 10.19
N TYR A 20 -3.72 13.17 10.27
CA TYR A 20 -3.17 14.28 11.03
C TYR A 20 -3.42 15.61 10.31
N SER A 21 -3.15 15.66 9.02
CA SER A 21 -3.35 16.86 8.22
C SER A 21 -4.75 16.92 7.59
N GLY A 22 -5.48 15.81 7.56
CA GLY A 22 -6.78 15.73 6.90
C GLY A 22 -6.69 15.76 5.39
N LYS A 23 -5.61 15.22 4.82
CA LYS A 23 -5.31 15.28 3.39
C LYS A 23 -4.86 13.92 2.88
N PRO A 24 -4.93 13.70 1.56
CA PRO A 24 -4.32 12.51 0.98
C PRO A 24 -2.83 12.46 1.24
N GLY A 25 -2.31 11.25 1.41
CA GLY A 25 -0.87 11.04 1.60
C GLY A 25 -0.12 11.10 0.29
N LYS A 26 0.10 12.28 -0.24
CA LYS A 26 0.76 12.46 -1.53
C LYS A 26 2.26 12.26 -1.42
N ASN A 27 2.84 11.74 -2.49
CA ASN A 27 4.30 11.56 -2.62
C ASN A 27 4.89 10.60 -1.61
N ILE A 28 4.09 9.74 -1.03
CA ILE A 28 4.59 8.70 -0.12
C ILE A 28 5.12 7.55 -0.98
N LYS A 29 6.33 7.12 -0.66
CA LYS A 29 6.91 5.94 -1.31
C LYS A 29 6.28 4.69 -0.71
N VAL A 30 5.92 3.75 -1.56
CA VAL A 30 5.41 2.45 -1.14
C VAL A 30 6.13 1.35 -1.91
N GLU A 31 6.33 0.21 -1.25
CA GLU A 31 6.94 -0.96 -1.87
C GLU A 31 6.13 -2.19 -1.53
N LEU A 32 5.91 -3.03 -2.53
CA LEU A 32 5.17 -4.28 -2.36
C LEU A 32 6.13 -5.44 -2.56
N PHE A 33 6.10 -6.39 -1.62
CA PHE A 33 6.92 -7.60 -1.66
C PHE A 33 6.04 -8.83 -1.62
N PHE A 34 6.51 -9.88 -2.28
CA PHE A 34 5.92 -11.20 -2.16
C PHE A 34 6.83 -12.01 -1.24
N LEU A 35 6.23 -12.67 -0.25
CA LEU A 35 6.97 -13.44 0.73
C LEU A 35 6.88 -14.92 0.39
N ASN A 36 8.00 -15.54 0.10
CA ASN A 36 8.10 -16.94 -0.24
C ASN A 36 9.05 -17.62 0.76
N GLY A 37 8.48 -18.12 1.85
CA GLY A 37 9.28 -18.67 2.92
C GLY A 37 10.14 -17.60 3.57
N LYS A 38 11.46 -17.76 3.48
CA LYS A 38 12.40 -16.76 4.00
C LYS A 38 12.74 -15.67 2.99
N ASP A 39 12.35 -15.89 1.74
CA ASP A 39 12.69 -14.97 0.67
C ASP A 39 11.65 -13.88 0.56
N ARG A 40 12.10 -12.73 0.12
CA ARG A 40 11.30 -11.53 -0.02
C ARG A 40 11.60 -10.93 -1.38
N GLU A 41 10.64 -11.04 -2.27
CA GLU A 41 10.79 -10.61 -3.65
C GLU A 41 10.05 -9.30 -3.86
N ILE A 42 10.74 -8.27 -4.38
CA ILE A 42 10.07 -7.02 -4.65
C ILE A 42 9.20 -7.17 -5.91
N ILE A 43 7.93 -6.79 -5.76
CA ILE A 43 6.96 -6.83 -6.85
C ILE A 43 6.83 -5.47 -7.50
N ASN A 44 6.81 -4.41 -6.68
CA ASN A 44 6.63 -3.06 -7.19
C ASN A 44 7.17 -2.04 -6.19
N SER A 45 7.65 -0.92 -6.71
CA SER A 45 8.08 0.22 -5.91
C SER A 45 7.61 1.47 -6.65
N LEU A 46 6.88 2.33 -5.95
CA LEU A 46 6.33 3.52 -6.58
C LEU A 46 6.11 4.62 -5.55
N VAL A 47 5.70 5.77 -6.05
CA VAL A 47 5.39 6.93 -5.23
C VAL A 47 3.92 7.27 -5.47
N LEU A 48 3.17 7.48 -4.39
CA LEU A 48 1.75 7.81 -4.49
C LEU A 48 1.56 9.21 -5.10
N ASN A 49 0.46 9.37 -5.81
CA ASN A 49 0.15 10.63 -6.48
C ASN A 49 -0.47 11.64 -5.50
N THR A 50 -0.95 12.76 -6.04
CA THR A 50 -1.54 13.84 -5.23
C THR A 50 -2.82 13.41 -4.51
N ASP A 51 -3.47 12.35 -4.97
CA ASP A 51 -4.66 11.80 -4.32
C ASP A 51 -4.32 10.73 -3.29
N GLY A 52 -3.03 10.46 -3.07
CA GLY A 52 -2.60 9.40 -2.15
C GLY A 52 -2.82 8.01 -2.69
N ARG A 53 -2.90 7.86 -4.01
CA ARG A 53 -3.13 6.58 -4.69
C ARG A 53 -1.98 6.29 -5.64
N SER A 54 -1.83 5.03 -6.01
CA SER A 54 -0.92 4.68 -7.09
C SER A 54 -1.58 4.96 -8.44
N GLU A 55 -0.79 5.41 -9.42
CA GLU A 55 -1.30 5.66 -10.76
C GLU A 55 -1.79 4.37 -11.42
N LYS A 56 -1.10 3.27 -11.11
CA LYS A 56 -1.44 1.94 -11.60
C LYS A 56 -1.59 1.00 -10.42
N PRO A 57 -2.28 -0.13 -10.57
CA PRO A 57 -2.37 -1.10 -9.50
C PRO A 57 -0.99 -1.52 -9.00
N LEU A 58 -0.88 -1.83 -7.72
CA LEU A 58 0.35 -2.35 -7.13
C LEU A 58 0.72 -3.70 -7.72
N ALA A 59 -0.28 -4.52 -8.00
CA ALA A 59 -0.09 -5.82 -8.64
C ALA A 59 -1.33 -6.15 -9.45
N GLU A 60 -1.13 -6.76 -10.60
CA GLU A 60 -2.19 -7.22 -11.49
C GLU A 60 -1.63 -8.32 -12.38
N GLU A 61 -2.51 -9.04 -13.02
CA GLU A 61 -2.16 -10.10 -13.95
C GLU A 61 -1.29 -11.17 -13.27
N ASP A 62 -0.17 -11.54 -13.88
CA ASP A 62 0.68 -12.61 -13.37
C ASP A 62 1.41 -12.24 -12.06
N LYS A 63 1.43 -10.98 -11.71
CA LYS A 63 2.04 -10.53 -10.45
C LYS A 63 1.07 -10.55 -9.28
N PHE A 64 -0.21 -10.75 -9.54
CA PHE A 64 -1.24 -10.84 -8.52
C PHE A 64 -1.52 -12.30 -8.23
N LYS A 65 -0.70 -12.90 -7.37
CA LYS A 65 -0.70 -14.33 -7.07
C LYS A 65 -1.31 -14.60 -5.70
N LEU A 66 -1.73 -15.85 -5.51
CA LEU A 66 -2.08 -16.31 -4.16
C LEU A 66 -0.82 -16.35 -3.30
N GLY A 67 -0.96 -15.96 -2.06
CA GLY A 67 0.14 -16.04 -1.13
C GLY A 67 0.23 -14.85 -0.19
N LYS A 68 1.38 -14.70 0.43
CA LYS A 68 1.62 -13.70 1.45
C LYS A 68 2.39 -12.52 0.86
N TYR A 69 1.94 -11.33 1.19
CA TYR A 69 2.54 -10.09 0.71
C TYR A 69 2.89 -9.18 1.88
N GLU A 70 3.81 -8.28 1.63
CA GLU A 70 4.19 -7.24 2.57
C GLU A 70 4.17 -5.91 1.84
N LEU A 71 3.41 -4.96 2.35
CA LEU A 71 3.33 -3.62 1.79
C LEU A 71 3.96 -2.66 2.78
N VAL A 72 4.97 -1.94 2.32
CA VAL A 72 5.73 -1.00 3.15
C VAL A 72 5.38 0.41 2.72
N PHE A 73 4.92 1.21 3.69
CA PHE A 73 4.60 2.63 3.50
C PHE A 73 5.66 3.45 4.22
N TYR A 74 6.39 4.27 3.49
CA TYR A 74 7.47 5.08 4.04
C TYR A 74 6.92 6.37 4.62
N ILE A 75 6.10 6.25 5.65
CA ILE A 75 5.39 7.40 6.22
C ILE A 75 6.27 8.24 7.13
N GLY A 76 7.35 7.68 7.65
CA GLY A 76 8.29 8.44 8.47
C GLY A 76 8.89 9.61 7.70
N ASP A 77 9.34 9.35 6.49
CA ASP A 77 9.88 10.41 5.62
C ASP A 77 8.83 11.48 5.31
N TYR A 78 7.60 11.04 5.10
CA TYR A 78 6.49 11.94 4.80
C TYR A 78 6.21 12.87 5.98
N PHE A 79 6.07 12.32 7.19
CA PHE A 79 5.72 13.13 8.36
C PHE A 79 6.90 13.97 8.87
N LYS A 80 8.11 13.55 8.58
CA LYS A 80 9.29 14.33 8.94
C LYS A 80 9.26 15.72 8.29
N GLU A 81 8.71 15.81 7.08
CA GLU A 81 8.56 17.09 6.40
C GLU A 81 7.39 17.91 6.95
N ILE A 82 6.42 17.28 7.58
CA ILE A 82 5.22 17.96 8.10
C ILE A 82 5.43 18.41 9.53
N ILE A 83 6.04 17.54 10.36
CA ILE A 83 6.26 17.84 11.78
C ILE A 83 7.72 18.24 11.95
N LYS A 84 7.99 19.51 11.67
CA LYS A 84 9.38 20.00 11.63
C LYS A 84 10.02 20.17 12.99
N ASN A 85 9.22 20.20 14.05
CA ASN A 85 9.75 20.38 15.41
C ASN A 85 10.24 19.08 16.03
N GLU A 86 9.96 17.95 15.42
CA GLU A 86 10.39 16.66 15.92
C GLU A 86 11.54 16.15 15.07
N LYS A 87 12.59 15.65 15.74
CA LYS A 87 13.74 15.13 15.00
C LYS A 87 13.40 13.86 14.26
N GLN A 88 12.52 13.03 14.85
CA GLN A 88 12.08 11.80 14.23
C GLN A 88 10.62 11.54 14.60
N PRO A 89 9.77 11.23 13.62
CA PRO A 89 8.40 10.83 13.92
C PRO A 89 8.40 9.54 14.75
N PHE A 90 7.38 9.36 15.57
CA PHE A 90 7.26 8.15 16.35
C PHE A 90 7.16 6.93 15.45
N LEU A 91 6.27 6.98 14.45
CA LEU A 91 6.19 5.92 13.46
C LEU A 91 7.19 6.16 12.35
N ASP A 92 7.93 5.13 12.02
CA ASP A 92 8.85 5.14 10.89
C ASP A 92 8.13 4.53 9.68
N ASP A 93 8.54 3.38 9.20
CA ASP A 93 7.83 2.71 8.13
C ASP A 93 6.65 1.92 8.70
N VAL A 94 5.52 1.95 8.00
CA VAL A 94 4.40 1.08 8.33
C VAL A 94 4.44 -0.12 7.41
N VAL A 95 4.46 -1.30 8.00
CA VAL A 95 4.55 -2.57 7.29
C VAL A 95 3.26 -3.34 7.52
N VAL A 96 2.57 -3.66 6.44
CA VAL A 96 1.33 -4.45 6.50
C VAL A 96 1.56 -5.76 5.78
N ARG A 97 1.45 -6.87 6.51
CA ARG A 97 1.51 -8.21 5.92
C ARG A 97 0.10 -8.75 5.79
N PHE A 98 -0.20 -9.29 4.64
CA PHE A 98 -1.53 -9.79 4.37
C PHE A 98 -1.46 -10.95 3.40
N ASN A 99 -2.56 -11.69 3.34
CA ASN A 99 -2.65 -12.87 2.47
C ASN A 99 -3.66 -12.60 1.36
N ILE A 100 -3.29 -13.01 0.15
CA ILE A 100 -4.24 -13.05 -0.94
C ILE A 100 -4.64 -14.51 -1.10
N SER A 101 -5.89 -14.81 -0.75
CA SER A 101 -6.44 -16.16 -0.78
C SER A 101 -7.34 -16.40 -1.98
N ASN A 102 -7.71 -15.35 -2.70
CA ASN A 102 -8.51 -15.47 -3.91
C ASN A 102 -8.05 -14.38 -4.90
N ASN A 103 -7.22 -14.78 -5.87
CA ASN A 103 -6.68 -13.81 -6.81
C ASN A 103 -7.64 -13.47 -7.95
N LYS A 104 -8.92 -13.82 -7.79
CA LYS A 104 -9.99 -13.40 -8.71
C LYS A 104 -10.81 -12.25 -8.14
N GLU A 105 -10.49 -11.82 -6.92
CA GLU A 105 -11.14 -10.69 -6.28
C GLU A 105 -10.15 -9.53 -6.17
N ASN A 106 -10.68 -8.32 -6.23
CA ASN A 106 -9.88 -7.14 -5.98
C ASN A 106 -9.55 -7.04 -4.49
N TYR A 107 -8.34 -6.63 -4.19
CA TYR A 107 -7.90 -6.33 -2.84
C TYR A 107 -7.48 -4.87 -2.77
N HIS A 108 -8.01 -4.16 -1.81
CA HIS A 108 -7.64 -2.77 -1.55
C HIS A 108 -7.12 -2.70 -0.12
N VAL A 109 -5.90 -2.23 0.04
CA VAL A 109 -5.24 -2.14 1.35
C VAL A 109 -4.97 -0.67 1.62
N PRO A 110 -5.94 0.05 2.21
CA PRO A 110 -5.76 1.46 2.52
C PRO A 110 -5.04 1.64 3.84
N LEU A 111 -4.44 2.80 4.01
CA LEU A 111 -3.78 3.17 5.25
C LEU A 111 -4.30 4.52 5.72
N LEU A 112 -4.81 4.55 6.95
CA LEU A 112 -5.17 5.78 7.62
C LEU A 112 -4.10 6.02 8.67
N VAL A 113 -3.35 7.10 8.56
CA VAL A 113 -2.11 7.23 9.32
C VAL A 113 -1.92 8.62 9.88
N SER A 114 -1.39 8.68 11.10
CA SER A 114 -0.87 9.88 11.73
C SER A 114 0.58 9.61 12.12
N PRO A 115 1.31 10.60 12.62
CA PRO A 115 2.68 10.31 13.10
C PRO A 115 2.74 9.31 14.24
N TRP A 116 1.64 9.03 14.91
CA TRP A 116 1.64 8.21 16.13
C TRP A 116 0.81 6.94 16.04
N SER A 117 -0.03 6.80 15.02
CA SER A 117 -0.92 5.65 14.93
C SER A 117 -1.35 5.42 13.48
N TYR A 118 -1.81 4.20 13.23
CA TYR A 118 -2.37 3.89 11.91
C TYR A 118 -3.41 2.79 12.03
N SER A 119 -4.23 2.71 11.01
CA SER A 119 -5.15 1.60 10.83
C SER A 119 -5.20 1.21 9.36
N THR A 120 -5.56 -0.02 9.13
CA THR A 120 -5.73 -0.57 7.79
C THR A 120 -6.90 -1.53 7.80
N TYR A 121 -7.42 -1.83 6.62
CA TYR A 121 -8.47 -2.82 6.48
C TYR A 121 -8.43 -3.40 5.09
N ARG A 122 -9.17 -4.49 4.88
CA ARG A 122 -9.27 -5.09 3.56
C ARG A 122 -10.48 -4.50 2.85
N GLY A 123 -10.23 -3.68 1.83
CA GLY A 123 -11.27 -3.19 0.95
C GLY A 123 -11.41 -4.09 -0.28
N SER A 124 -12.32 -3.76 -1.12
CA SER A 124 -12.56 -4.51 -2.35
C SER A 124 -12.40 -3.67 -3.61
#